data_aa7c26ad98a05da2a9494dac94594657
#
_entry.id   aa7c26ad98a05da2a9494dac94594657
#
_cell.length_a   1.000
_cell.length_b   1.000
_cell.length_c   1.000
_cell.angle_alpha   90.00
_cell.angle_beta   90.00
_cell.angle_gamma   90.00
#
_symmetry.space_group_name_H-M   'P 1'
#
loop_
_entity.id
_entity.type
_entity.pdbx_description
1 polymer ?
#
loop_
_entity_poly.entity_id
_entity_poly.type
_entity_poly.pdbx_seq_one_letter_code
_entity_poly.pdbx_strand_id
1 'polypeptide(L)' 'MEVVSGTLFSMEERIRTKLIKVGATSHEKAVTAEEANLDMQEENWIHYIAGGMFAGVKKTAANLYYVSIHN' A
#
# COMPACT_ATOMS: atom_id res chain seq x y z
N MET A 1 21.23 -10.53 9.37
CA MET A 1 20.68 -10.24 9.12
C MET A 1 20.21 -9.18 8.93
N GLU A 2 20.03 -8.46 8.74
CA GLU A 2 19.57 -7.61 8.57
C GLU A 2 18.62 -7.28 8.36
N VAL A 3 18.38 -6.63 8.48
CA VAL A 3 17.27 -6.79 8.36
C VAL A 3 16.26 -5.72 8.44
N VAL A 4 16.57 -4.48 8.71
CA VAL A 4 15.65 -3.37 8.78
C VAL A 4 15.07 -3.05 7.41
N SER A 5 15.91 -2.93 6.42
CA SER A 5 15.41 -2.65 5.09
C SER A 5 14.58 -3.82 4.55
N GLY A 6 14.91 -5.03 4.99
CA GLY A 6 14.11 -6.18 4.62
C GLY A 6 12.70 -6.11 5.18
N THR A 7 12.57 -5.59 6.40
CA THR A 7 11.27 -5.45 7.03
C THR A 7 10.39 -4.45 6.29
N LEU A 8 10.95 -3.31 5.94
CA LEU A 8 10.20 -2.29 5.21
C LEU A 8 9.75 -2.81 3.84
N PHE A 9 10.65 -3.50 3.18
CA PHE A 9 10.36 -4.04 1.87
C PHE A 9 9.26 -5.10 1.94
N SER A 10 9.31 -5.94 2.94
CA SER A 10 8.29 -6.97 3.14
C SER A 10 6.93 -6.36 3.40
N MET A 11 6.89 -5.30 4.19
CA MET A 11 5.65 -4.65 4.53
C MET A 11 5.03 -4.01 3.29
N GLU A 12 5.84 -3.34 2.49
CA GLU A 12 5.36 -2.75 1.26
C GLU A 12 4.77 -3.80 0.33
N GLU A 13 5.47 -4.91 0.22
CA GLU A 13 5.02 -5.99 -0.64
C GLU A 13 3.69 -6.57 -0.18
N ARG A 14 3.54 -6.74 1.11
CA ARG A 14 2.29 -7.26 1.67
C ARG A 14 1.13 -6.32 1.37
N ILE A 15 1.35 -5.03 1.57
CA ILE A 15 0.32 -4.04 1.33
C ILE A 15 -0.04 -3.99 -0.15
N ARG A 16 0.96 -4.00 -1.02
CA ARG A 16 0.70 -3.99 -2.46
C ARG A 16 -0.10 -5.21 -2.88
N THR A 17 0.28 -6.37 -2.37
CA THR A 17 -0.42 -7.61 -2.71
C THR A 17 -1.89 -7.53 -2.32
N LYS A 18 -2.18 -7.01 -1.14
CA LYS A 18 -3.56 -6.90 -0.68
C LYS A 18 -4.35 -5.90 -1.50
N LEU A 19 -3.73 -4.79 -1.86
CA LEU A 19 -4.41 -3.80 -2.69
C LEU A 19 -4.71 -4.36 -4.08
N ILE A 20 -3.75 -5.04 -4.66
CA ILE A 20 -3.95 -5.65 -5.97
C ILE A 20 -5.05 -6.70 -5.91
N LYS A 21 -5.06 -7.45 -4.83
CA LYS A 21 -6.04 -8.52 -4.67
C LYS A 21 -7.47 -8.01 -4.67
N VAL A 22 -7.70 -6.82 -4.12
CA VAL A 22 -9.03 -6.24 -4.13
C VAL A 22 -9.26 -5.34 -5.34
N GLY A 23 -8.32 -5.32 -6.27
CA GLY A 23 -8.50 -4.58 -7.51
C GLY A 23 -8.17 -3.11 -7.43
N ALA A 24 -7.51 -2.66 -6.37
CA ALA A 24 -7.15 -1.26 -6.19
C ALA A 24 -5.90 -0.94 -7.00
N THR A 25 -6.00 -0.94 -8.31
CA THR A 25 -4.85 -0.76 -9.19
C THR A 25 -4.89 0.52 -9.99
N SER A 26 -5.80 1.43 -9.63
CA SER A 26 -5.87 2.73 -10.29
C SER A 26 -6.49 3.72 -9.32
N HIS A 27 -6.35 5.00 -9.63
CA HIS A 27 -6.93 6.06 -8.79
C HIS A 27 -8.42 5.87 -8.63
N GLU A 28 -9.10 5.45 -9.68
CA GLU A 28 -10.55 5.27 -9.66
C GLU A 28 -10.97 4.08 -8.80
N LYS A 29 -10.09 3.12 -8.64
CA LYS A 29 -10.41 1.91 -7.88
C LYS A 29 -9.78 1.90 -6.51
N ALA A 30 -9.32 3.06 -6.05
CA ALA A 30 -8.67 3.16 -4.75
C ALA A 30 -9.66 2.77 -3.64
N VAL A 31 -9.12 2.17 -2.59
CA VAL A 31 -9.93 1.65 -1.49
C VAL A 31 -9.36 2.13 -0.16
N THR A 32 -10.16 1.99 0.89
CA THR A 32 -9.68 2.26 2.24
C THR A 32 -8.78 1.12 2.70
N ALA A 33 -8.00 1.37 3.74
CA ALA A 33 -7.18 0.33 4.33
C ALA A 33 -8.06 -0.83 4.81
N GLU A 34 -9.24 -0.50 5.31
CA GLU A 34 -10.18 -1.50 5.80
C GLU A 34 -10.68 -2.38 4.67
N GLU A 35 -11.02 -1.75 3.56
CA GLU A 35 -11.52 -2.49 2.41
C GLU A 35 -10.45 -3.41 1.83
N ALA A 36 -9.19 -3.05 1.99
CA ALA A 36 -8.08 -3.86 1.51
C ALA A 36 -7.68 -4.94 2.52
N ASN A 37 -8.38 -5.02 3.64
CA ASN A 37 -8.08 -6.00 4.69
C ASN A 37 -6.69 -5.85 5.28
N LEU A 38 -6.23 -4.62 5.40
CA LEU A 38 -4.95 -4.37 6.03
C LEU A 38 -5.08 -4.54 7.53
N ASP A 39 -4.08 -5.17 8.15
CA ASP A 39 -4.09 -5.27 9.61
C ASP A 39 -3.57 -3.96 10.21
N MET A 40 -3.57 -3.90 11.54
CA MET A 40 -3.19 -2.67 12.21
C MET A 40 -1.76 -2.24 11.86
N GLN A 41 -0.87 -3.18 11.76
CA GLN A 41 0.51 -2.90 11.41
C GLN A 41 0.62 -2.34 9.99
N GLU A 42 -0.07 -2.97 9.07
CA GLU A 42 -0.06 -2.53 7.69
C GLU A 42 -0.72 -1.17 7.54
N GLU A 43 -1.76 -0.93 8.31
CA GLU A 43 -2.43 0.36 8.30
C GLU A 43 -1.49 1.48 8.76
N ASN A 44 -0.72 1.22 9.80
CA ASN A 44 0.23 2.19 10.29
C ASN A 44 1.33 2.47 9.27
N TRP A 45 1.77 1.45 8.58
CA TRP A 45 2.85 1.60 7.62
C TRP A 45 2.41 2.25 6.32
N ILE A 46 1.15 2.07 5.94
CA ILE A 46 0.70 2.57 4.64
C ILE A 46 0.77 4.08 4.57
N HIS A 47 0.70 4.77 5.70
CA HIS A 47 0.85 6.21 5.74
C HIS A 47 2.23 6.64 5.25
N TYR A 48 3.26 5.92 5.66
CA TYR A 48 4.61 6.22 5.21
C TYR A 48 4.80 5.85 3.75
N ILE A 49 4.29 4.68 3.37
CA ILE A 49 4.48 4.17 2.02
C ILE A 49 3.77 5.07 1.01
N ALA A 50 2.52 5.39 1.28
CA ALA A 50 1.73 6.19 0.36
C ALA A 50 2.14 7.66 0.39
N GLY A 51 2.90 8.04 1.39
CA GLY A 51 3.40 9.40 1.50
C GLY A 51 4.59 9.71 0.61
N GLY A 52 5.01 8.74 -0.20
CA GLY A 52 6.07 8.97 -1.15
C GLY A 52 7.33 8.19 -0.92
N MET A 53 7.38 7.42 0.14
CA MET A 53 8.57 6.64 0.44
C MET A 53 8.78 5.52 -0.58
N PHE A 54 7.69 4.91 -1.02
CA PHE A 54 7.73 3.87 -2.03
C PHE A 54 6.76 4.23 -3.14
N ALA A 55 7.22 4.14 -4.36
CA ALA A 55 6.47 4.66 -5.49
C ALA A 55 5.27 3.81 -5.89
N GLY A 56 5.22 2.56 -5.44
CA GLY A 56 4.18 1.65 -5.90
C GLY A 56 2.83 1.87 -5.27
N VAL A 57 2.78 2.47 -4.09
CA VAL A 57 1.52 2.66 -3.35
C VAL A 57 1.22 4.14 -3.28
N LYS A 58 0.01 4.51 -3.67
CA LYS A 58 -0.39 5.91 -3.73
C LYS A 58 -1.66 6.15 -2.93
N LYS A 59 -1.88 7.39 -2.58
CA LYS A 59 -3.05 7.79 -1.81
C LYS A 59 -3.80 8.89 -2.53
N THR A 60 -5.12 8.82 -2.53
CA THR A 60 -5.95 9.86 -3.11
C THR A 60 -6.23 10.96 -2.09
N ALA A 61 -6.82 12.05 -2.55
CA ALA A 61 -7.20 13.15 -1.67
C ALA A 61 -8.26 12.73 -0.65
N ALA A 62 -8.99 11.66 -0.95
CA ALA A 62 -10.02 11.14 -0.05
C ALA A 62 -9.48 10.07 0.90
N ASN A 63 -8.16 9.95 0.98
CA ASN A 63 -7.50 8.96 1.84
C ASN A 63 -7.78 7.52 1.44
N LEU A 64 -7.91 7.30 0.15
CA LEU A 64 -8.01 5.96 -0.41
C LEU A 64 -6.67 5.56 -0.99
N TYR A 65 -6.41 4.27 -1.05
CA TYR A 65 -5.11 3.76 -1.45
C TYR A 65 -5.20 2.88 -2.67
N TYR A 66 -4.19 2.92 -3.50
CA TYR A 66 -4.12 2.08 -4.68
C TYR A 66 -2.67 1.85 -5.08
N VAL A 67 -2.47 0.85 -5.93
CA VAL A 67 -1.14 0.54 -6.47
C VAL A 67 -1.10 1.04 -7.91
N SER A 68 -0.12 1.87 -8.19
CA SER A 68 0.05 2.38 -9.55
C SER A 68 0.77 1.32 -10.36
N ILE A 69 0.07 0.73 -11.30
CA ILE A 69 0.63 -0.31 -12.16
C ILE A 69 0.85 0.27 -13.53
N HIS A 70 2.07 0.16 -14.01
CA HIS A 70 2.43 0.63 -15.34
C HIS A 70 2.91 -0.51 -16.19
N ASN A 71 2.56 -0.45 -17.44
CA ASN A 71 3.05 -1.40 -18.43
C ASN A 71 3.86 -0.72 -19.48
#